data_ecd9771392762b9355bbb4206525b291
#
_entry.id   ecd9771392762b9355bbb4206525b291
#
_cell.length_a   1.000
_cell.length_b   1.000
_cell.length_c   1.000
_cell.angle_alpha   90.00
_cell.angle_beta   90.00
_cell.angle_gamma   90.00
#
_symmetry.space_group_name_H-M   'P 1'
#
loop_
_entity.id
_entity.type
_entity.pdbx_description
1 polymer ?
#
loop_
_entity_poly.entity_id
_entity_poly.type
_entity_poly.pdbx_seq_one_letter_code
_entity_poly.pdbx_strand_id
1 'polypeptide(L)'
;HRDLHSFPTRRSSDLDELPAGIVRLAKVYIAKKRKIRVGDKMAGRHGNKGIVAKIVRQEDMPFLADGTPVDIVLNPLGVPSRMNLGQIYETVLGWAGKELGMTFSTPIFDGARQEQINDLTEDAGIPRNGTTYLYDGGTGERFDQPATVGMIYMLKLGHMVDDKMHARSIGPYSLITQQPLGGKAQFGGQRFGEMEVWALEAFGAAHILQEILTIKSDDVIGRAKAYEAIVKGEPMPQPGIPESLNVLLHELRGLGLSINLE
;
A
#
# COMPACT_ATOMS: atom_id res chain seq x y z
N HIS A 1 27.55 -5.27 24.35
CA HIS A 1 28.39 -4.27 23.69
C HIS A 1 29.04 -4.91 22.48
N ARG A 2 28.55 -4.64 21.29
CA ARG A 2 29.26 -4.93 20.04
C ARG A 2 29.63 -3.58 19.43
N ASP A 3 30.92 -3.44 19.23
CA ASP A 3 31.60 -2.28 18.70
C ASP A 3 30.93 -1.79 17.42
N LEU A 4 30.39 -0.59 17.47
CA LEU A 4 30.07 0.22 16.31
C LEU A 4 31.39 0.57 15.66
N HIS A 5 31.85 -0.25 14.70
CA HIS A 5 32.97 0.12 13.87
C HIS A 5 32.64 1.47 13.23
N SER A 6 33.46 2.44 13.56
CA SER A 6 33.46 3.75 12.95
C SER A 6 33.53 3.63 11.44
N PHE A 7 32.43 4.00 10.78
CA PHE A 7 32.48 4.21 9.34
C PHE A 7 33.61 5.22 9.03
N PRO A 8 34.43 4.97 8.01
CA PRO A 8 35.47 5.88 7.65
C PRO A 8 34.84 7.25 7.35
N THR A 9 35.17 8.23 8.18
CA THR A 9 34.89 9.62 7.88
C THR A 9 35.60 9.95 6.58
N ARG A 10 34.90 9.97 5.45
CA ARG A 10 35.40 10.61 4.25
C ARG A 10 35.76 12.04 4.64
N ARG A 11 37.04 12.36 4.60
CA ARG A 11 37.48 13.74 4.47
C ARG A 11 36.87 14.21 3.13
N SER A 12 35.74 14.88 3.16
CA SER A 12 35.25 15.60 2.01
C SER A 12 36.12 16.82 1.84
N SER A 13 36.98 16.79 0.85
CA SER A 13 37.62 17.98 0.28
C SER A 13 36.66 18.84 -0.52
N ASP A 14 35.40 18.38 -0.61
CA ASP A 14 34.33 19.16 -1.22
C ASP A 14 33.72 20.02 -0.12
N LEU A 15 33.99 21.30 -0.21
CA LEU A 15 33.33 22.37 0.52
C LEU A 15 31.85 22.37 0.13
N ASP A 16 31.06 21.48 0.74
CA ASP A 16 29.61 21.66 0.77
C ASP A 16 29.39 23.02 1.47
N GLU A 17 29.11 24.05 0.71
CA GLU A 17 28.77 25.36 1.23
C GLU A 17 27.51 25.19 2.13
N LEU A 18 27.75 25.33 3.44
CA LEU A 18 26.67 25.30 4.39
C LEU A 18 25.78 26.54 4.18
N PRO A 19 24.45 26.41 4.25
CA PRO A 19 23.58 27.58 4.20
C PRO A 19 23.97 28.63 5.23
N ALA A 20 23.82 29.91 4.90
CA ALA A 20 24.18 31.00 5.78
C ALA A 20 23.55 30.86 7.18
N GLY A 21 24.37 30.93 8.23
CA GLY A 21 23.95 30.78 9.62
C GLY A 21 24.04 29.36 10.19
N ILE A 22 24.40 28.35 9.39
CA ILE A 22 24.63 26.98 9.88
C ILE A 22 26.14 26.78 10.14
N VAL A 23 26.50 26.49 11.37
CA VAL A 23 27.88 26.26 11.78
C VAL A 23 28.35 24.84 11.50
N ARG A 24 27.46 23.85 11.67
CA ARG A 24 27.73 22.41 11.45
C ARG A 24 26.47 21.70 10.99
N LEU A 25 26.66 20.75 10.09
CA LEU A 25 25.58 19.83 9.62
C LEU A 25 25.97 18.40 9.99
N ALA A 26 25.09 17.70 10.69
CA ALA A 26 25.23 16.27 10.95
C ALA A 26 24.15 15.50 10.19
N LYS A 27 24.56 14.56 9.34
CA LYS A 27 23.65 13.61 8.65
C LYS A 27 23.68 12.29 9.42
N VAL A 28 22.56 11.91 10.01
CA VAL A 28 22.44 10.64 10.75
C VAL A 28 21.64 9.65 9.90
N TYR A 29 22.25 8.53 9.56
CA TYR A 29 21.60 7.45 8.84
C TYR A 29 21.07 6.41 9.82
N ILE A 30 19.78 6.16 9.82
CA ILE A 30 19.10 5.23 10.73
C ILE A 30 18.55 4.06 9.95
N ALA A 31 18.87 2.84 10.37
CA ALA A 31 18.24 1.62 9.88
C ALA A 31 17.06 1.24 10.77
N LYS A 32 15.90 1.00 10.14
CA LYS A 32 14.68 0.56 10.82
C LYS A 32 14.18 -0.73 10.20
N LYS A 33 14.02 -1.77 11.02
CA LYS A 33 13.40 -3.03 10.59
C LYS A 33 11.86 -2.87 10.62
N ARG A 34 11.23 -2.94 9.45
CA ARG A 34 9.78 -2.88 9.31
C ARG A 34 9.20 -4.29 9.22
N LYS A 35 8.41 -4.70 10.19
CA LYS A 35 7.65 -5.96 10.15
C LYS A 35 6.52 -5.88 9.13
N ILE A 36 6.07 -7.05 8.66
CA ILE A 36 4.91 -7.15 7.74
C ILE A 36 3.66 -6.66 8.47
N ARG A 37 2.86 -5.84 7.77
CA ARG A 37 1.59 -5.31 8.25
C ARG A 37 0.49 -5.54 7.23
N VAL A 38 -0.77 -5.51 7.68
CA VAL A 38 -1.93 -5.48 6.77
C VAL A 38 -1.82 -4.27 5.85
N GLY A 39 -2.00 -4.49 4.55
CA GLY A 39 -1.84 -3.48 3.52
C GLY A 39 -0.45 -3.44 2.85
N ASP A 40 0.54 -4.17 3.36
CA ASP A 40 1.85 -4.29 2.71
C ASP A 40 1.75 -5.16 1.46
N LYS A 41 2.53 -4.83 0.44
CA LYS A 41 2.55 -5.56 -0.82
C LYS A 41 3.63 -6.62 -0.82
N MET A 42 3.23 -7.84 -1.14
CA MET A 42 4.12 -8.99 -1.31
C MET A 42 3.99 -9.56 -2.71
N ALA A 43 5.03 -10.21 -3.18
CA ALA A 43 5.05 -10.87 -4.48
C ALA A 43 5.97 -12.10 -4.46
N GLY A 44 5.66 -13.06 -5.32
CA GLY A 44 6.59 -14.13 -5.67
C GLY A 44 7.49 -13.72 -6.84
N ARG A 45 8.13 -14.73 -7.48
CA ARG A 45 9.01 -14.56 -8.65
C ARG A 45 8.30 -14.72 -10.00
N HIS A 46 6.99 -14.97 -10.00
CA HIS A 46 6.19 -15.35 -11.19
C HIS A 46 5.13 -14.29 -11.55
N GLY A 47 5.35 -13.02 -11.19
CA GLY A 47 4.35 -11.97 -11.43
C GLY A 47 3.12 -12.05 -10.52
N ASN A 48 3.12 -12.93 -9.56
CA ASN A 48 2.09 -13.08 -8.55
C ASN A 48 2.29 -12.04 -7.44
N LYS A 49 1.52 -10.99 -7.49
CA LYS A 49 1.52 -9.90 -6.50
C LYS A 49 0.21 -9.88 -5.71
N GLY A 50 0.32 -9.56 -4.45
CA GLY A 50 -0.83 -9.43 -3.57
C GLY A 50 -0.59 -8.45 -2.43
N ILE A 51 -1.64 -8.13 -1.72
CA ILE A 51 -1.61 -7.27 -0.54
C ILE A 51 -2.02 -8.12 0.65
N VAL A 52 -1.31 -7.95 1.77
CA VAL A 52 -1.65 -8.63 3.02
C VAL A 52 -3.01 -8.13 3.51
N ALA A 53 -4.01 -9.00 3.48
CA ALA A 53 -5.37 -8.68 3.89
C ALA A 53 -5.59 -8.87 5.38
N LYS A 54 -5.01 -9.92 5.97
CA LYS A 54 -5.18 -10.28 7.38
C LYS A 54 -3.91 -10.92 7.92
N ILE A 55 -3.62 -10.66 9.17
CA ILE A 55 -2.58 -11.34 9.94
C ILE A 55 -3.29 -12.07 11.07
N VAL A 56 -3.07 -13.37 11.18
CA VAL A 56 -3.72 -14.27 12.14
C VAL A 56 -2.66 -14.83 13.09
N ARG A 57 -3.08 -15.31 14.23
CA ARG A 57 -2.20 -16.06 15.13
C ARG A 57 -1.82 -17.39 14.51
N GLN A 58 -0.69 -17.93 14.89
CA GLN A 58 -0.21 -19.20 14.35
C GLN A 58 -1.16 -20.37 14.67
N GLU A 59 -1.82 -20.32 15.83
CA GLU A 59 -2.78 -21.34 16.26
C GLU A 59 -4.05 -21.35 15.40
N ASP A 60 -4.44 -20.19 14.84
CA ASP A 60 -5.63 -20.03 14.00
C ASP A 60 -5.35 -20.28 12.52
N MET A 61 -4.10 -20.55 12.15
CA MET A 61 -3.72 -20.84 10.75
C MET A 61 -4.05 -22.30 10.40
N PRO A 62 -4.40 -22.57 9.13
CA PRO A 62 -4.55 -23.94 8.67
C PRO A 62 -3.26 -24.75 8.88
N PHE A 63 -3.39 -26.03 9.19
CA PHE A 63 -2.25 -26.89 9.48
C PHE A 63 -2.35 -28.24 8.74
N LEU A 64 -1.20 -28.85 8.54
CA LEU A 64 -1.06 -30.19 7.97
C LEU A 64 -1.44 -31.28 8.98
N ALA A 65 -1.58 -32.52 8.53
CA ALA A 65 -1.90 -33.66 9.37
C ALA A 65 -0.82 -33.95 10.45
N ASP A 66 0.41 -33.50 10.21
CA ASP A 66 1.54 -33.56 11.16
C ASP A 66 1.53 -32.45 12.22
N GLY A 67 0.53 -31.52 12.15
CA GLY A 67 0.42 -30.38 13.03
C GLY A 67 1.23 -29.15 12.61
N THR A 68 1.94 -29.20 11.48
CA THR A 68 2.71 -28.07 10.97
C THR A 68 1.77 -26.98 10.40
N PRO A 69 1.75 -25.76 10.95
CA PRO A 69 0.90 -24.69 10.43
C PRO A 69 1.49 -24.13 9.14
N VAL A 70 0.62 -23.62 8.25
CA VAL A 70 1.05 -22.86 7.08
C VAL A 70 1.36 -21.42 7.46
N ASP A 71 2.39 -20.84 6.83
CA ASP A 71 2.81 -19.46 7.12
C ASP A 71 1.99 -18.42 6.33
N ILE A 72 1.49 -18.78 5.15
CA ILE A 72 0.75 -17.90 4.26
C ILE A 72 -0.34 -18.66 3.51
N VAL A 73 -1.48 -18.00 3.32
CA VAL A 73 -2.57 -18.48 2.46
C VAL A 73 -2.73 -17.51 1.31
N LEU A 74 -2.67 -18.04 0.10
CA LEU A 74 -2.77 -17.25 -1.14
C LEU A 74 -4.10 -17.52 -1.83
N ASN A 75 -4.67 -16.46 -2.45
CA ASN A 75 -5.90 -16.58 -3.20
C ASN A 75 -5.64 -17.27 -4.54
N PRO A 76 -6.27 -18.44 -4.82
CA PRO A 76 -6.04 -19.19 -6.05
C PRO A 76 -6.59 -18.49 -7.30
N LEU A 77 -7.52 -17.56 -7.18
CA LEU A 77 -8.10 -16.83 -8.32
C LEU A 77 -7.08 -16.01 -9.12
N GLY A 78 -5.92 -15.72 -8.52
CA GLY A 78 -4.83 -15.03 -9.20
C GLY A 78 -4.04 -15.89 -10.20
N VAL A 79 -4.28 -17.21 -10.25
CA VAL A 79 -3.50 -18.15 -11.08
C VAL A 79 -4.16 -18.41 -12.43
N PRO A 80 -5.46 -18.82 -12.55
CA PRO A 80 -6.02 -19.31 -13.80
C PRO A 80 -6.00 -18.27 -14.93
N SER A 81 -6.44 -17.05 -14.64
CA SER A 81 -6.51 -15.98 -15.63
C SER A 81 -5.14 -15.47 -16.10
N ARG A 82 -4.11 -15.63 -15.31
CA ARG A 82 -2.75 -15.16 -15.60
C ARG A 82 -1.82 -16.23 -16.13
N MET A 83 -2.24 -17.49 -16.06
CA MET A 83 -1.51 -18.66 -16.59
C MET A 83 -0.04 -18.75 -16.11
N ASN A 84 0.27 -18.20 -14.95
CA ASN A 84 1.62 -18.25 -14.34
C ASN A 84 1.80 -19.54 -13.52
N LEU A 85 1.79 -20.67 -14.20
CA LEU A 85 1.86 -22.01 -13.59
C LEU A 85 3.21 -22.28 -12.89
N GLY A 86 4.26 -21.54 -13.23
CA GLY A 86 5.56 -21.66 -12.59
C GLY A 86 5.52 -21.49 -11.07
N GLN A 87 4.60 -20.71 -10.53
CA GLN A 87 4.42 -20.57 -9.07
C GLN A 87 3.95 -21.90 -8.42
N ILE A 88 3.10 -22.67 -9.11
CA ILE A 88 2.64 -23.97 -8.62
C ILE A 88 3.79 -24.97 -8.64
N TYR A 89 4.52 -25.05 -9.75
CA TYR A 89 5.69 -25.92 -9.85
C TYR A 89 6.76 -25.56 -8.81
N GLU A 90 7.03 -24.28 -8.59
CA GLU A 90 7.93 -23.82 -7.52
C GLU A 90 7.47 -24.31 -6.15
N THR A 91 6.18 -24.16 -5.86
CA THR A 91 5.61 -24.54 -4.56
C THR A 91 5.73 -26.04 -4.30
N VAL A 92 5.41 -26.86 -5.30
CA VAL A 92 5.46 -28.32 -5.19
C VAL A 92 6.90 -28.81 -5.08
N LEU A 93 7.79 -28.33 -5.97
CA LEU A 93 9.21 -28.67 -5.94
C LEU A 93 9.88 -28.18 -4.64
N GLY A 94 9.48 -27.03 -4.14
CA GLY A 94 9.95 -26.51 -2.86
C GLY A 94 9.56 -27.38 -1.67
N TRP A 95 8.37 -28.00 -1.71
CA TRP A 95 7.97 -28.97 -0.69
C TRP A 95 8.83 -30.25 -0.76
N ALA A 96 9.00 -30.81 -1.96
CA ALA A 96 9.90 -31.96 -2.17
C ALA A 96 11.34 -31.66 -1.69
N GLY A 97 11.83 -30.44 -1.98
CA GLY A 97 13.17 -30.02 -1.52
C GLY A 97 13.26 -29.92 0.01
N LYS A 98 12.22 -29.49 0.69
CA LYS A 98 12.19 -29.48 2.16
C LYS A 98 12.26 -30.88 2.76
N GLU A 99 11.49 -31.83 2.23
CA GLU A 99 11.48 -33.22 2.72
C GLU A 99 12.78 -33.96 2.43
N LEU A 100 13.36 -33.77 1.23
CA LEU A 100 14.62 -34.37 0.82
C LEU A 100 15.86 -33.63 1.35
N GLY A 101 15.70 -32.47 1.98
CA GLY A 101 16.81 -31.64 2.46
C GLY A 101 17.68 -31.06 1.34
N MET A 102 17.10 -30.85 0.14
CA MET A 102 17.77 -30.34 -1.05
C MET A 102 17.31 -28.94 -1.43
N THR A 103 18.20 -28.16 -2.06
CA THR A 103 17.89 -26.89 -2.65
C THR A 103 17.98 -26.97 -4.17
N PHE A 104 16.92 -26.58 -4.87
CA PHE A 104 16.87 -26.62 -6.33
C PHE A 104 17.21 -25.26 -6.93
N SER A 105 18.05 -25.28 -7.97
CA SER A 105 18.35 -24.12 -8.80
C SER A 105 17.87 -24.38 -10.22
N THR A 106 16.92 -23.57 -10.69
CA THR A 106 16.32 -23.72 -12.02
C THR A 106 16.55 -22.45 -12.83
N PRO A 107 17.54 -22.40 -13.73
CA PRO A 107 17.74 -21.29 -14.66
C PRO A 107 16.50 -21.05 -15.53
N ILE A 108 16.31 -19.83 -16.00
CA ILE A 108 15.10 -19.40 -16.74
C ILE A 108 14.85 -20.26 -17.99
N PHE A 109 15.90 -20.59 -18.74
CA PHE A 109 15.80 -21.32 -20.01
C PHE A 109 16.14 -22.82 -19.89
N ASP A 110 16.54 -23.27 -18.71
CA ASP A 110 16.83 -24.65 -18.41
C ASP A 110 16.16 -25.05 -17.08
N GLY A 111 14.83 -24.89 -17.07
CA GLY A 111 13.99 -25.19 -15.93
C GLY A 111 13.71 -26.65 -15.73
N ALA A 112 13.15 -27.02 -14.58
CA ALA A 112 12.70 -28.36 -14.28
C ALA A 112 11.52 -28.76 -15.19
N ARG A 113 11.57 -29.96 -15.76
CA ARG A 113 10.46 -30.55 -16.52
C ARG A 113 9.45 -31.17 -15.55
N GLN A 114 8.21 -31.28 -16.00
CA GLN A 114 7.14 -31.85 -15.17
C GLN A 114 7.44 -33.28 -14.73
N GLU A 115 8.05 -34.07 -15.58
CA GLU A 115 8.46 -35.45 -15.25
C GLU A 115 9.45 -35.49 -14.11
N GLN A 116 10.48 -34.64 -14.14
CA GLN A 116 11.47 -34.51 -13.07
C GLN A 116 10.85 -34.06 -11.73
N ILE A 117 9.87 -33.16 -11.80
CA ILE A 117 9.14 -32.71 -10.58
C ILE A 117 8.34 -33.88 -10.02
N ASN A 118 7.65 -34.64 -10.87
CA ASN A 118 6.89 -35.82 -10.45
C ASN A 118 7.76 -36.88 -9.80
N ASP A 119 8.94 -37.21 -10.39
CA ASP A 119 9.88 -38.14 -9.82
C ASP A 119 10.37 -37.70 -8.44
N LEU A 120 10.75 -36.43 -8.31
CA LEU A 120 11.20 -35.86 -7.02
C LEU A 120 10.08 -35.81 -5.96
N THR A 121 8.82 -35.62 -6.37
CA THR A 121 7.68 -35.67 -5.42
C THR A 121 7.40 -37.09 -4.98
N GLU A 122 7.57 -38.10 -5.84
CA GLU A 122 7.44 -39.50 -5.47
C GLU A 122 8.58 -39.93 -4.51
N ASP A 123 9.82 -39.53 -4.79
CA ASP A 123 10.96 -39.77 -3.91
C ASP A 123 10.79 -39.14 -2.53
N ALA A 124 10.14 -37.99 -2.46
CA ALA A 124 9.81 -37.31 -1.23
C ALA A 124 8.56 -37.87 -0.51
N GLY A 125 7.85 -38.82 -1.11
CA GLY A 125 6.59 -39.36 -0.56
C GLY A 125 5.40 -38.38 -0.59
N ILE A 126 5.45 -37.40 -1.47
CA ILE A 126 4.41 -36.36 -1.62
C ILE A 126 3.53 -36.72 -2.81
N PRO A 127 2.21 -36.42 -2.79
CA PRO A 127 1.34 -36.57 -3.95
C PRO A 127 1.89 -35.79 -5.17
N ARG A 128 1.84 -36.39 -6.36
CA ARG A 128 2.34 -35.82 -7.64
C ARG A 128 1.84 -34.41 -7.95
N ASN A 129 0.62 -34.11 -7.56
CA ASN A 129 0.00 -32.79 -7.75
C ASN A 129 0.23 -31.82 -6.57
N GLY A 130 0.99 -32.21 -5.57
CA GLY A 130 1.30 -31.38 -4.40
C GLY A 130 0.08 -30.96 -3.57
N THR A 131 -1.02 -31.74 -3.66
CA THR A 131 -2.24 -31.45 -2.90
C THR A 131 -2.34 -32.31 -1.66
N THR A 132 -2.76 -31.73 -0.56
CA THR A 132 -3.02 -32.43 0.70
C THR A 132 -4.22 -31.84 1.41
N TYR A 133 -4.77 -32.59 2.36
CA TYR A 133 -5.84 -32.09 3.20
C TYR A 133 -5.26 -31.26 4.35
N LEU A 134 -5.80 -30.07 4.50
CA LEU A 134 -5.50 -29.20 5.63
C LEU A 134 -6.62 -29.26 6.68
N TYR A 135 -6.28 -28.85 7.87
CA TYR A 135 -7.20 -28.69 9.00
C TYR A 135 -7.31 -27.21 9.35
N ASP A 136 -8.50 -26.75 9.65
CA ASP A 136 -8.72 -25.37 10.08
C ASP A 136 -8.20 -25.15 11.50
N GLY A 137 -7.36 -24.14 11.69
CA GLY A 137 -6.79 -23.84 13.00
C GLY A 137 -7.80 -23.39 14.05
N GLY A 138 -8.93 -22.79 13.60
CA GLY A 138 -9.98 -22.32 14.51
C GLY A 138 -10.93 -23.40 14.98
N THR A 139 -11.33 -24.33 14.10
CA THR A 139 -12.31 -25.38 14.39
C THR A 139 -11.69 -26.76 14.59
N GLY A 140 -10.49 -26.99 14.06
CA GLY A 140 -9.85 -28.31 14.01
C GLY A 140 -10.44 -29.25 12.97
N GLU A 141 -11.42 -28.82 12.18
CA GLU A 141 -12.06 -29.63 11.16
C GLU A 141 -11.22 -29.72 9.90
N ARG A 142 -11.26 -30.88 9.24
CA ARG A 142 -10.58 -31.09 7.96
C ARG A 142 -11.29 -30.32 6.84
N PHE A 143 -10.55 -29.71 5.93
CA PHE A 143 -11.10 -29.08 4.73
C PHE A 143 -11.78 -30.13 3.84
N ASP A 144 -12.90 -29.75 3.21
CA ASP A 144 -13.67 -30.61 2.30
C ASP A 144 -12.86 -30.96 1.04
N GLN A 145 -12.01 -30.03 0.60
CA GLN A 145 -11.20 -30.19 -0.61
C GLN A 145 -9.72 -30.15 -0.29
N PRO A 146 -8.89 -30.97 -0.97
CA PRO A 146 -7.45 -30.90 -0.82
C PRO A 146 -6.93 -29.58 -1.39
N ALA A 147 -5.95 -28.99 -0.72
CA ALA A 147 -5.30 -27.76 -1.14
C ALA A 147 -3.85 -28.02 -1.59
N THR A 148 -3.36 -27.22 -2.53
CA THR A 148 -1.93 -27.25 -2.90
C THR A 148 -1.13 -26.58 -1.81
N VAL A 149 -0.18 -27.30 -1.25
CA VAL A 149 0.72 -26.85 -0.18
C VAL A 149 2.16 -27.02 -0.63
N GLY A 150 3.06 -26.21 -0.11
CA GLY A 150 4.48 -26.33 -0.38
C GLY A 150 5.27 -25.10 0.05
N MET A 151 6.47 -24.96 -0.46
CA MET A 151 7.38 -23.86 -0.14
C MET A 151 7.53 -22.96 -1.35
N ILE A 152 7.27 -21.67 -1.15
CA ILE A 152 7.41 -20.64 -2.19
C ILE A 152 8.27 -19.49 -1.68
N TYR A 153 9.05 -18.91 -2.58
CA TYR A 153 9.88 -17.73 -2.26
C TYR A 153 9.08 -16.45 -2.41
N MET A 154 8.84 -15.79 -1.28
CA MET A 154 8.04 -14.56 -1.22
C MET A 154 8.89 -13.34 -0.89
N LEU A 155 8.65 -12.25 -1.61
CA LEU A 155 9.35 -10.98 -1.46
C LEU A 155 8.40 -9.93 -0.88
N LYS A 156 8.85 -9.19 0.11
CA LYS A 156 8.19 -7.95 0.55
C LYS A 156 8.64 -6.82 -0.36
N LEU A 157 7.68 -6.15 -1.01
CA LEU A 157 7.98 -5.04 -1.91
C LEU A 157 8.08 -3.71 -1.13
N GLY A 158 8.78 -2.72 -1.71
CA GLY A 158 8.93 -1.38 -1.13
C GLY A 158 7.63 -0.56 -1.07
N HIS A 159 6.51 -1.11 -1.55
CA HIS A 159 5.18 -0.51 -1.46
C HIS A 159 4.52 -0.88 -0.13
N MET A 160 4.95 -0.24 0.94
CA MET A 160 4.43 -0.48 2.29
C MET A 160 3.30 0.50 2.64
N VAL A 161 2.33 0.05 3.43
CA VAL A 161 1.18 0.87 3.83
C VAL A 161 1.58 2.12 4.60
N ASP A 162 2.60 2.03 5.45
CA ASP A 162 3.09 3.17 6.24
C ASP A 162 3.56 4.34 5.37
N ASP A 163 4.10 4.05 4.19
CA ASP A 163 4.58 5.07 3.26
C ASP A 163 3.43 5.69 2.43
N LYS A 164 2.31 5.01 2.30
CA LYS A 164 1.16 5.42 1.48
C LYS A 164 0.00 5.98 2.30
N MET A 165 -0.13 5.59 3.54
CA MET A 165 -1.18 6.09 4.42
C MET A 165 -0.99 7.59 4.63
N HIS A 166 -2.06 8.34 4.36
CA HIS A 166 -2.06 9.78 4.47
C HIS A 166 -3.44 10.29 4.91
N ALA A 167 -3.45 11.24 5.82
CA ALA A 167 -4.65 11.94 6.27
C ALA A 167 -4.32 13.43 6.47
N ARG A 168 -5.32 14.26 6.35
CA ARG A 168 -5.20 15.70 6.54
C ARG A 168 -6.45 16.24 7.23
N SER A 169 -6.24 17.14 8.17
CA SER A 169 -7.30 18.03 8.69
C SER A 169 -7.05 19.47 8.22
N ILE A 170 -5.97 20.08 8.66
CA ILE A 170 -5.50 21.41 8.28
C ILE A 170 -4.09 21.26 7.71
N GLY A 171 -3.73 22.06 6.72
CA GLY A 171 -2.41 22.04 6.11
C GLY A 171 -2.18 23.21 5.16
N PRO A 172 -1.13 23.19 4.36
CA PRO A 172 -0.80 24.28 3.45
C PRO A 172 -1.78 24.39 2.27
N TYR A 173 -1.97 25.60 1.82
CA TYR A 173 -2.87 25.96 0.71
C TYR A 173 -2.09 26.68 -0.38
N SER A 174 -2.59 26.60 -1.62
CA SER A 174 -2.09 27.39 -2.73
C SER A 174 -2.30 28.89 -2.49
N LEU A 175 -1.35 29.72 -2.88
CA LEU A 175 -1.44 31.17 -2.68
C LEU A 175 -2.52 31.83 -3.57
N ILE A 176 -2.70 31.34 -4.78
CA ILE A 176 -3.61 31.94 -5.77
C ILE A 176 -5.02 31.41 -5.60
N THR A 177 -5.21 30.10 -5.70
CA THR A 177 -6.54 29.48 -5.69
C THR A 177 -7.04 29.19 -4.29
N GLN A 178 -6.23 29.34 -3.26
CA GLN A 178 -6.56 28.98 -1.86
C GLN A 178 -7.03 27.53 -1.65
N GLN A 179 -6.75 26.66 -2.63
CA GLN A 179 -7.06 25.23 -2.55
C GLN A 179 -5.99 24.49 -1.77
N PRO A 180 -6.32 23.37 -1.10
CA PRO A 180 -5.32 22.51 -0.48
C PRO A 180 -4.29 22.03 -1.49
N LEU A 181 -3.02 22.02 -1.10
CA LEU A 181 -1.96 21.42 -1.93
C LEU A 181 -2.20 19.92 -2.10
N GLY A 182 -1.65 19.33 -3.16
CA GLY A 182 -1.71 17.90 -3.42
C GLY A 182 -0.46 17.16 -2.91
N GLY A 183 -0.60 15.84 -2.69
CA GLY A 183 0.51 14.96 -2.37
C GLY A 183 0.84 14.82 -0.89
N LYS A 184 1.27 13.62 -0.49
CA LYS A 184 1.63 13.29 0.90
C LYS A 184 2.81 14.10 1.42
N ALA A 185 3.83 14.35 0.57
CA ALA A 185 5.05 15.07 0.96
C ALA A 185 4.76 16.52 1.39
N GLN A 186 3.73 17.13 0.84
CA GLN A 186 3.31 18.51 1.14
C GLN A 186 2.17 18.56 2.16
N PHE A 187 1.87 17.46 2.83
CA PHE A 187 0.71 17.34 3.70
C PHE A 187 -0.57 17.81 3.00
N GLY A 188 -0.74 17.37 1.75
CA GLY A 188 -1.82 17.80 0.87
C GLY A 188 -3.13 17.07 1.10
N GLY A 189 -4.20 17.60 0.49
CA GLY A 189 -5.52 16.98 0.48
C GLY A 189 -5.70 15.96 -0.64
N GLN A 190 -6.80 15.21 -0.56
CA GLN A 190 -7.23 14.31 -1.62
C GLN A 190 -7.87 15.12 -2.77
N ARG A 191 -7.64 14.70 -4.00
CA ARG A 191 -8.29 15.29 -5.15
C ARG A 191 -9.73 14.75 -5.26
N PHE A 192 -10.70 15.63 -5.25
CA PHE A 192 -12.08 15.33 -5.61
C PHE A 192 -12.28 15.69 -7.08
N GLY A 193 -12.24 14.71 -7.96
CA GLY A 193 -12.28 14.91 -9.41
C GLY A 193 -13.69 15.11 -9.95
N GLU A 194 -13.79 15.32 -11.25
CA GLU A 194 -15.05 15.53 -11.95
C GLU A 194 -16.01 14.32 -11.84
N MET A 195 -15.47 13.11 -11.92
CA MET A 195 -16.27 11.89 -11.81
C MET A 195 -16.85 11.71 -10.41
N GLU A 196 -16.13 12.09 -9.36
CA GLU A 196 -16.60 12.06 -7.97
C GLU A 196 -17.72 13.09 -7.76
N VAL A 197 -17.64 14.26 -8.42
CA VAL A 197 -18.74 15.25 -8.44
C VAL A 197 -19.99 14.66 -9.07
N TRP A 198 -19.87 13.99 -10.21
CA TRP A 198 -21.01 13.33 -10.86
C TRP A 198 -21.68 12.26 -9.98
N ALA A 199 -20.88 11.55 -9.19
CA ALA A 199 -21.42 10.57 -8.24
C ALA A 199 -22.29 11.25 -7.16
N LEU A 200 -21.88 12.39 -6.62
CA LEU A 200 -22.67 13.14 -5.66
C LEU A 200 -23.93 13.76 -6.28
N GLU A 201 -23.82 14.22 -7.51
CA GLU A 201 -24.98 14.71 -8.28
C GLU A 201 -26.02 13.59 -8.51
N ALA A 202 -25.57 12.41 -8.87
CA ALA A 202 -26.44 11.22 -9.07
C ALA A 202 -27.17 10.82 -7.78
N PHE A 203 -26.57 11.01 -6.61
CA PHE A 203 -27.23 10.78 -5.32
C PHE A 203 -28.08 11.97 -4.84
N GLY A 204 -28.07 13.11 -5.55
CA GLY A 204 -28.78 14.32 -5.14
C GLY A 204 -28.23 14.97 -3.87
N ALA A 205 -26.97 14.71 -3.52
CA ALA A 205 -26.32 15.19 -2.30
C ALA A 205 -25.75 16.60 -2.47
N ALA A 206 -26.61 17.59 -2.77
CA ALA A 206 -26.21 18.97 -3.08
C ALA A 206 -25.48 19.68 -1.94
N HIS A 207 -25.93 19.51 -0.69
CA HIS A 207 -25.30 20.12 0.47
C HIS A 207 -23.89 19.57 0.73
N ILE A 208 -23.69 18.26 0.56
CA ILE A 208 -22.36 17.64 0.69
C ILE A 208 -21.43 18.16 -0.40
N LEU A 209 -21.91 18.26 -1.63
CA LEU A 209 -21.15 18.80 -2.75
C LEU A 209 -20.73 20.25 -2.46
N GLN A 210 -21.65 21.08 -2.01
CA GLN A 210 -21.36 22.45 -1.63
C GLN A 210 -20.32 22.55 -0.52
N GLU A 211 -20.42 21.73 0.52
CA GLU A 211 -19.44 21.69 1.61
C GLU A 211 -18.04 21.29 1.12
N ILE A 212 -17.94 20.28 0.24
CA ILE A 212 -16.66 19.83 -0.32
C ILE A 212 -16.02 20.92 -1.17
N LEU A 213 -16.79 21.65 -1.97
CA LEU A 213 -16.30 22.69 -2.85
C LEU A 213 -15.93 24.00 -2.14
N THR A 214 -16.51 24.29 -0.99
CA THR A 214 -16.34 25.57 -0.28
C THR A 214 -15.57 25.41 1.02
N ILE A 215 -16.24 25.01 2.09
CA ILE A 215 -15.68 24.97 3.46
C ILE A 215 -14.49 24.03 3.57
N LYS A 216 -14.52 22.92 2.87
CA LYS A 216 -13.42 21.94 2.86
C LYS A 216 -12.32 22.24 1.83
N SER A 217 -12.48 23.26 0.99
CA SER A 217 -11.56 23.59 -0.08
C SER A 217 -11.06 25.03 0.01
N ASP A 218 -11.68 25.97 -0.70
CA ASP A 218 -11.13 27.29 -1.00
C ASP A 218 -11.89 28.49 -0.39
N ASP A 219 -12.93 28.27 0.40
CA ASP A 219 -13.56 29.32 1.19
C ASP A 219 -12.72 29.66 2.43
N VAL A 220 -11.89 30.69 2.34
CA VAL A 220 -10.94 31.08 3.40
C VAL A 220 -11.64 31.43 4.72
N ILE A 221 -12.72 32.19 4.64
CA ILE A 221 -13.49 32.65 5.82
C ILE A 221 -14.31 31.46 6.38
N GLY A 222 -14.96 30.72 5.51
CA GLY A 222 -15.74 29.53 5.87
C GLY A 222 -14.94 28.48 6.58
N ARG A 223 -13.70 28.22 6.16
CA ARG A 223 -12.79 27.27 6.83
C ARG A 223 -12.53 27.63 8.29
N ALA A 224 -12.22 28.91 8.55
CA ALA A 224 -11.94 29.39 9.91
C ALA A 224 -13.17 29.27 10.81
N LYS A 225 -14.33 29.71 10.32
CA LYS A 225 -15.59 29.61 11.04
C LYS A 225 -16.03 28.16 11.29
N ALA A 226 -15.83 27.28 10.30
CA ALA A 226 -16.14 25.85 10.44
C ALA A 226 -15.28 25.19 11.53
N TYR A 227 -13.98 25.49 11.56
CA TYR A 227 -13.10 24.99 12.61
C TYR A 227 -13.50 25.49 14.00
N GLU A 228 -13.85 26.77 14.12
CA GLU A 228 -14.35 27.36 15.35
C GLU A 228 -15.68 26.68 15.82
N ALA A 229 -16.62 26.46 14.90
CA ALA A 229 -17.88 25.77 15.18
C ALA A 229 -17.66 24.33 15.67
N ILE A 230 -16.74 23.59 15.05
CA ILE A 230 -16.39 22.22 15.49
C ILE A 230 -15.81 22.23 16.91
N VAL A 231 -14.90 23.16 17.22
CA VAL A 231 -14.28 23.25 18.56
C VAL A 231 -15.30 23.64 19.63
N LYS A 232 -16.23 24.52 19.30
CA LYS A 232 -17.30 24.98 20.21
C LYS A 232 -18.50 24.03 20.28
N GLY A 233 -18.62 23.06 19.35
CA GLY A 233 -19.79 22.20 19.24
C GLY A 233 -21.03 22.90 18.69
N GLU A 234 -20.85 23.99 17.93
CA GLU A 234 -21.90 24.75 17.26
C GLU A 234 -22.26 24.16 15.89
N PRO A 235 -23.44 24.45 15.34
CA PRO A 235 -23.79 24.03 13.98
C PRO A 235 -22.86 24.65 12.94
N MET A 236 -22.64 23.92 11.84
CA MET A 236 -21.75 24.35 10.75
C MET A 236 -22.25 25.67 10.13
N PRO A 237 -21.36 26.63 9.83
CA PRO A 237 -21.73 27.90 9.21
C PRO A 237 -22.18 27.67 7.76
N GLN A 238 -22.94 28.64 7.25
CA GLN A 238 -23.28 28.65 5.84
C GLN A 238 -22.02 28.88 4.98
N PRO A 239 -21.87 28.15 3.88
CA PRO A 239 -20.73 28.31 2.98
C PRO A 239 -20.73 29.67 2.31
N GLY A 240 -19.55 30.24 2.11
CA GLY A 240 -19.33 31.44 1.33
C GLY A 240 -19.08 31.14 -0.16
N ILE A 241 -18.49 32.11 -0.83
CA ILE A 241 -18.10 32.02 -2.25
C ILE A 241 -16.68 31.40 -2.33
N PRO A 242 -16.45 30.41 -3.20
CA PRO A 242 -15.13 29.85 -3.44
C PRO A 242 -14.16 30.90 -4.02
N GLU A 243 -12.92 30.97 -3.50
CA GLU A 243 -11.91 31.90 -4.00
C GLU A 243 -11.52 31.62 -5.47
N SER A 244 -11.58 30.38 -5.90
CA SER A 244 -11.39 30.02 -7.31
C SER A 244 -12.40 30.68 -8.26
N LEU A 245 -13.63 30.97 -7.81
CA LEU A 245 -14.58 31.76 -8.59
C LEU A 245 -14.13 33.21 -8.71
N ASN A 246 -13.59 33.82 -7.66
CA ASN A 246 -13.04 35.16 -7.71
C ASN A 246 -11.89 35.26 -8.70
N VAL A 247 -10.99 34.28 -8.69
CA VAL A 247 -9.89 34.18 -9.67
C VAL A 247 -10.43 34.12 -11.09
N LEU A 248 -11.43 33.27 -11.37
CA LEU A 248 -12.07 33.18 -12.68
C LEU A 248 -12.68 34.52 -13.10
N LEU A 249 -13.38 35.21 -12.21
CA LEU A 249 -13.97 36.54 -12.51
C LEU A 249 -12.90 37.57 -12.83
N HIS A 250 -11.78 37.57 -12.13
CA HIS A 250 -10.65 38.46 -12.42
C HIS A 250 -10.01 38.15 -13.78
N GLU A 251 -9.86 36.88 -14.12
CA GLU A 251 -9.33 36.47 -15.43
C GLU A 251 -10.29 36.90 -16.58
N LEU A 252 -11.59 36.69 -16.41
CA LEU A 252 -12.58 37.13 -17.39
C LEU A 252 -12.62 38.67 -17.55
N ARG A 253 -12.48 39.43 -16.46
CA ARG A 253 -12.32 40.88 -16.53
C ARG A 253 -11.04 41.28 -17.22
N GLY A 254 -9.97 40.56 -17.03
CA GLY A 254 -8.70 40.73 -17.75
C GLY A 254 -8.83 40.53 -19.27
N LEU A 255 -9.76 39.71 -19.72
CA LEU A 255 -10.12 39.52 -21.11
C LEU A 255 -11.09 40.60 -21.65
N GLY A 256 -11.43 41.60 -20.85
CA GLY A 256 -12.30 42.72 -21.25
C GLY A 256 -13.82 42.46 -21.04
N LEU A 257 -14.19 41.38 -20.38
CA LEU A 257 -15.59 41.06 -20.07
C LEU A 257 -16.03 41.75 -18.76
N SER A 258 -17.16 42.43 -18.76
CA SER A 258 -17.75 43.04 -17.54
C SER A 258 -18.69 42.02 -16.90
N ILE A 259 -18.28 41.47 -15.77
CA ILE A 259 -19.05 40.49 -15.00
C ILE A 259 -19.26 41.05 -13.59
N ASN A 260 -20.51 41.17 -13.17
CA ASN A 260 -20.91 41.56 -11.84
C ASN A 260 -21.73 40.42 -11.22
N LEU A 261 -21.50 40.14 -9.93
CA LEU A 261 -22.34 39.26 -9.12
C LEU A 261 -23.40 40.14 -8.46
N GLU A 262 -24.68 39.82 -8.61
CA GLU A 262 -25.82 40.43 -7.93
C GLU A 262 -26.17 39.68 -6.64
#